data_d1edbea9e9b460ec56cf684cead40f30
#
_entry.id   d1edbea9e9b460ec56cf684cead40f30
#
_cell.length_a   1.000
_cell.length_b   1.000
_cell.length_c   1.000
_cell.angle_alpha   90.00
_cell.angle_beta   90.00
_cell.angle_gamma   90.00
#
_symmetry.space_group_name_H-M   'P 1'
#
loop_
_entity.id
_entity.type
_entity.pdbx_description
1 polymer ?
#
loop_
_entity_poly.entity_id
_entity_poly.type
_entity_poly.pdbx_seq_one_letter_code
_entity_poly.pdbx_strand_id
1 'polypeptide(L)'
;DLFKVANRFNTEIIWGVNFSATLSEGWKGAQFLVRLLPALDGVSNAQGWENATEDLWNSFDQQNDQRLDVTLKRSFTYSDGSIKDFDKPYVFKYWDSQAEPKGNNTEAIFPAIRTAEMYLIIAEALNEINQGANEEAVIAINAVRNRAGLTTAVPTDYKGFKKAVLNEYRHEFVMEGHRWFDLTRMCTPQEFVSIIKAAKPESTPKEY
;
A
#
# COMPACT_ATOMS: atom_id res chain seq x y z
N ASP A 1 -6.60 8.52 6.37
CA ASP A 1 -6.12 9.92 6.20
C ASP A 1 -4.65 10.14 6.59
N LEU A 2 -3.91 9.09 6.87
CA LEU A 2 -2.48 9.13 7.24
C LEU A 2 -1.62 9.86 6.19
N PHE A 3 -1.92 9.61 4.91
CA PHE A 3 -1.14 10.09 3.77
C PHE A 3 -1.49 11.52 3.32
N LYS A 4 -2.43 12.19 4.01
CA LYS A 4 -2.76 13.58 3.75
C LYS A 4 -1.65 14.50 4.27
N VAL A 5 -1.34 15.57 3.53
CA VAL A 5 -0.31 16.55 3.94
C VAL A 5 -0.61 17.13 5.32
N ALA A 6 -1.88 17.40 5.64
CA ALA A 6 -2.29 17.89 6.95
C ALA A 6 -1.98 16.91 8.10
N ASN A 7 -1.86 15.62 7.81
CA ASN A 7 -1.63 14.56 8.80
C ASN A 7 -0.20 14.01 8.77
N ARG A 8 0.73 14.66 8.08
CA ARG A 8 2.11 14.17 7.90
C ARG A 8 2.91 13.99 9.20
N PHE A 9 2.44 14.54 10.31
CA PHE A 9 3.04 14.34 11.63
C PHE A 9 2.14 13.51 12.55
N ASN A 10 1.35 12.60 11.97
CA ASN A 10 0.49 11.70 12.71
C ASN A 10 1.32 10.76 13.60
N THR A 11 0.78 10.43 14.79
CA THR A 11 1.43 9.55 15.79
C THR A 11 1.58 8.09 15.32
N GLU A 12 0.92 7.68 14.24
CA GLU A 12 1.12 6.37 13.62
C GLU A 12 2.47 6.28 12.90
N ILE A 13 3.04 7.40 12.45
CA ILE A 13 4.33 7.44 11.77
C ILE A 13 5.45 7.49 12.80
N ILE A 14 6.23 6.42 12.88
CA ILE A 14 7.40 6.33 13.76
C ILE A 14 8.58 7.05 13.10
N TRP A 15 8.78 6.81 11.81
CA TRP A 15 9.80 7.48 11.01
C TRP A 15 9.36 7.61 9.56
N GLY A 16 9.68 8.75 8.95
CA GLY A 16 9.33 9.01 7.56
C GLY A 16 10.17 10.11 6.94
N VAL A 17 10.19 10.16 5.62
CA VAL A 17 10.86 11.19 4.85
C VAL A 17 9.89 12.34 4.60
N ASN A 18 10.20 13.50 5.16
CA ASN A 18 9.43 14.72 4.95
C ASN A 18 9.94 15.47 3.73
N PHE A 19 9.01 16.01 2.98
CA PHE A 19 9.26 16.84 1.81
C PHE A 19 8.74 18.26 2.04
N SER A 20 9.34 19.24 1.33
CA SER A 20 8.88 20.63 1.38
C SER A 20 8.70 21.17 -0.03
N ALA A 21 7.58 21.79 -0.30
CA ALA A 21 7.32 22.49 -1.56
C ALA A 21 7.84 23.94 -1.56
N THR A 22 8.30 24.46 -0.41
CA THR A 22 8.65 25.88 -0.22
C THR A 22 10.14 26.18 -0.27
N LEU A 23 11.02 25.18 -0.19
CA LEU A 23 12.48 25.40 -0.26
C LEU A 23 12.89 25.90 -1.64
N SER A 24 13.76 26.93 -1.70
CA SER A 24 14.10 27.71 -2.89
C SER A 24 15.10 27.07 -3.85
N GLU A 25 15.74 25.97 -3.50
CA GLU A 25 16.80 25.37 -4.31
C GLU A 25 16.60 23.87 -4.55
N GLY A 26 16.66 23.43 -5.80
CA GLY A 26 16.67 22.03 -6.20
C GLY A 26 15.31 21.35 -6.29
N TRP A 27 15.32 20.04 -6.24
CA TRP A 27 14.14 19.15 -6.31
C TRP A 27 13.52 19.05 -4.92
N LYS A 28 12.35 19.65 -4.72
CA LYS A 28 11.88 20.10 -3.41
C LYS A 28 10.76 19.30 -2.79
N GLY A 29 10.01 18.57 -3.59
CA GLY A 29 8.88 17.80 -3.14
C GLY A 29 9.02 16.32 -3.49
N ALA A 30 8.08 15.52 -3.02
CA ALA A 30 8.00 14.10 -3.37
C ALA A 30 7.47 13.93 -4.79
N GLN A 31 8.29 14.19 -5.81
CA GLN A 31 7.87 14.07 -7.22
C GLN A 31 7.41 12.66 -7.56
N PHE A 32 8.08 11.63 -7.04
CA PHE A 32 7.73 10.25 -7.34
C PHE A 32 6.30 9.92 -6.89
N LEU A 33 5.81 10.50 -5.80
CA LEU A 33 4.43 10.31 -5.33
C LEU A 33 3.41 10.88 -6.33
N VAL A 34 3.73 12.02 -6.95
CA VAL A 34 2.87 12.61 -7.99
C VAL A 34 2.89 11.77 -9.26
N ARG A 35 4.05 11.25 -9.64
CA ARG A 35 4.23 10.45 -10.86
C ARG A 35 3.58 9.07 -10.81
N LEU A 36 3.23 8.58 -9.62
CA LEU A 36 2.42 7.38 -9.44
C LEU A 36 0.97 7.56 -9.93
N LEU A 37 0.44 8.78 -9.82
CA LEU A 37 -0.92 9.09 -10.25
C LEU A 37 -1.04 8.92 -11.76
N PRO A 38 -2.20 8.43 -12.27
CA PRO A 38 -2.47 8.42 -13.70
C PRO A 38 -2.48 9.85 -14.23
N ALA A 39 -2.36 10.02 -15.54
CA ALA A 39 -2.51 11.32 -16.15
C ALA A 39 -3.89 11.90 -15.82
N LEU A 40 -3.91 12.99 -15.05
CA LEU A 40 -5.11 13.70 -14.63
C LEU A 40 -5.06 15.14 -15.16
N ASP A 41 -6.20 15.67 -15.61
CA ASP A 41 -6.29 17.04 -16.06
C ASP A 41 -6.10 17.99 -14.86
N GLY A 42 -5.28 19.01 -15.03
CA GLY A 42 -4.91 19.94 -13.96
C GLY A 42 -3.79 19.46 -13.03
N VAL A 43 -3.35 18.21 -13.12
CA VAL A 43 -2.24 17.66 -12.31
C VAL A 43 -0.98 17.51 -13.16
N SER A 44 -0.04 18.44 -13.00
CA SER A 44 1.24 18.36 -13.72
C SER A 44 2.06 17.16 -13.29
N ASN A 45 2.64 16.44 -14.28
CA ASN A 45 3.53 15.29 -14.08
C ASN A 45 2.92 14.06 -13.40
N ALA A 46 1.62 13.92 -13.35
CA ALA A 46 0.95 12.66 -13.13
C ALA A 46 1.15 11.78 -14.38
N GLN A 47 1.94 10.71 -14.27
CA GLN A 47 2.43 9.92 -15.42
C GLN A 47 2.06 8.44 -15.35
N GLY A 48 1.50 7.99 -14.22
CA GLY A 48 1.15 6.57 -14.02
C GLY A 48 2.35 5.64 -14.11
N TRP A 49 3.49 6.04 -13.54
CA TRP A 49 4.72 5.28 -13.62
C TRP A 49 4.56 3.86 -13.08
N GLU A 50 3.77 3.71 -12.04
CA GLU A 50 3.47 2.41 -11.46
C GLU A 50 1.95 2.29 -11.30
N ASN A 51 1.40 1.25 -11.88
CA ASN A 51 0.01 0.88 -11.69
C ASN A 51 -0.10 -0.42 -10.91
N ALA A 52 -1.25 -0.64 -10.29
CA ALA A 52 -1.51 -1.88 -9.59
C ALA A 52 -1.82 -3.01 -10.59
N THR A 53 -1.45 -4.23 -10.22
CA THR A 53 -1.88 -5.42 -10.98
C THR A 53 -3.34 -5.73 -10.68
N GLU A 54 -4.01 -6.38 -11.64
CA GLU A 54 -5.37 -6.92 -11.44
C GLU A 54 -5.42 -7.87 -10.23
N ASP A 55 -4.37 -8.66 -10.03
CA ASP A 55 -4.25 -9.56 -8.90
C ASP A 55 -4.24 -8.82 -7.56
N LEU A 56 -3.58 -7.66 -7.48
CA LEU A 56 -3.63 -6.83 -6.26
C LEU A 56 -5.03 -6.25 -6.05
N TRP A 57 -5.65 -5.68 -7.08
CA TRP A 57 -7.00 -5.13 -7.01
C TRP A 57 -8.00 -6.18 -6.53
N ASN A 58 -7.99 -7.35 -7.16
CA ASN A 58 -8.93 -8.45 -6.86
C ASN A 58 -8.65 -9.13 -5.51
N SER A 59 -7.47 -8.94 -4.92
CA SER A 59 -7.15 -9.50 -3.60
C SER A 59 -7.76 -8.75 -2.42
N PHE A 60 -8.19 -7.50 -2.62
CA PHE A 60 -8.93 -6.76 -1.59
C PHE A 60 -10.36 -7.30 -1.45
N ASP A 61 -10.90 -7.25 -0.24
CA ASP A 61 -12.32 -7.40 -0.02
C ASP A 61 -13.04 -6.16 -0.59
N GLN A 62 -13.67 -6.33 -1.75
CA GLN A 62 -14.27 -5.24 -2.52
C GLN A 62 -15.45 -4.55 -1.80
N GLN A 63 -15.99 -5.15 -0.74
CA GLN A 63 -17.14 -4.63 -0.02
C GLN A 63 -16.77 -4.05 1.35
N ASN A 64 -15.79 -4.64 2.03
CA ASN A 64 -15.54 -4.34 3.42
C ASN A 64 -14.18 -3.68 3.68
N ASP A 65 -13.17 -3.87 2.80
CA ASP A 65 -11.85 -3.25 3.02
C ASP A 65 -11.86 -1.77 2.64
N GLN A 66 -11.98 -0.93 3.67
CA GLN A 66 -12.03 0.54 3.52
C GLN A 66 -10.74 1.15 2.92
N ARG A 67 -9.66 0.38 2.86
CA ARG A 67 -8.39 0.84 2.28
C ARG A 67 -8.44 0.87 0.76
N LEU A 68 -9.29 0.06 0.13
CA LEU A 68 -9.32 -0.06 -1.32
C LEU A 68 -9.54 1.30 -1.98
N ASP A 69 -10.60 2.00 -1.62
CA ASP A 69 -11.00 3.27 -2.24
C ASP A 69 -9.99 4.40 -2.07
N VAL A 70 -9.16 4.34 -1.01
CA VAL A 70 -8.14 5.36 -0.76
C VAL A 70 -6.77 4.97 -1.31
N THR A 71 -6.56 3.68 -1.58
CA THR A 71 -5.27 3.15 -2.04
C THR A 71 -5.23 3.00 -3.56
N LEU A 72 -6.28 2.43 -4.14
CA LEU A 72 -6.36 2.11 -5.57
C LEU A 72 -7.67 2.66 -6.15
N LYS A 73 -7.62 3.11 -7.41
CA LYS A 73 -8.82 3.57 -8.13
C LYS A 73 -8.82 3.11 -9.58
N ARG A 74 -10.02 2.85 -10.09
CA ARG A 74 -10.29 2.61 -11.53
C ARG A 74 -10.98 3.79 -12.21
N SER A 75 -11.32 4.81 -11.43
CA SER A 75 -11.87 6.06 -11.96
C SER A 75 -11.52 7.21 -11.04
N PHE A 76 -11.58 8.40 -11.57
CA PHE A 76 -11.40 9.64 -10.82
C PHE A 76 -12.53 10.61 -11.15
N THR A 77 -13.16 11.19 -10.11
CA THR A 77 -14.20 12.19 -10.26
C THR A 77 -13.58 13.56 -10.01
N TYR A 78 -13.65 14.44 -11.00
CA TYR A 78 -13.20 15.83 -10.91
C TYR A 78 -14.18 16.68 -10.12
N SER A 79 -13.75 17.88 -9.72
CA SER A 79 -14.57 18.84 -8.96
C SER A 79 -15.81 19.33 -9.72
N ASP A 80 -15.79 19.30 -11.05
CA ASP A 80 -16.94 19.63 -11.92
C ASP A 80 -17.93 18.46 -12.10
N GLY A 81 -17.65 17.31 -11.47
CA GLY A 81 -18.47 16.10 -11.55
C GLY A 81 -18.16 15.20 -12.75
N SER A 82 -17.26 15.59 -13.65
CA SER A 82 -16.83 14.73 -14.73
C SER A 82 -16.03 13.53 -14.20
N ILE A 83 -16.11 12.38 -14.89
CA ILE A 83 -15.47 11.14 -14.47
C ILE A 83 -14.46 10.72 -15.55
N LYS A 84 -13.28 10.36 -15.11
CA LYS A 84 -12.24 9.74 -15.94
C LYS A 84 -12.06 8.30 -15.50
N ASP A 85 -12.39 7.35 -16.39
CA ASP A 85 -12.15 5.93 -16.17
C ASP A 85 -10.74 5.53 -16.59
N PHE A 86 -10.21 4.50 -15.93
CA PHE A 86 -8.90 3.94 -16.18
C PHE A 86 -9.02 2.48 -16.65
N ASP A 87 -8.17 2.09 -17.59
CA ASP A 87 -8.05 0.72 -18.13
C ASP A 87 -7.57 -0.30 -17.10
N LYS A 88 -6.91 0.16 -16.05
CA LYS A 88 -6.33 -0.62 -14.96
C LYS A 88 -6.37 0.15 -13.64
N PRO A 89 -6.20 -0.51 -12.48
CA PRO A 89 -6.16 0.19 -11.21
C PRO A 89 -4.88 1.00 -11.06
N TYR A 90 -5.01 2.24 -10.60
CA TYR A 90 -3.90 3.14 -10.29
C TYR A 90 -3.80 3.42 -8.81
N VAL A 91 -2.58 3.76 -8.36
CA VAL A 91 -2.30 4.10 -6.96
C VAL A 91 -2.71 5.53 -6.66
N PHE A 92 -3.59 5.70 -5.68
CA PHE A 92 -4.06 7.00 -5.19
C PHE A 92 -3.72 7.24 -3.71
N LYS A 93 -2.99 6.34 -3.07
CA LYS A 93 -2.68 6.35 -1.64
C LYS A 93 -2.12 7.70 -1.16
N TYR A 94 -1.32 8.36 -1.98
CA TYR A 94 -0.69 9.64 -1.66
C TYR A 94 -1.43 10.84 -2.26
N TRP A 95 -2.60 10.62 -2.85
CA TRP A 95 -3.42 11.70 -3.38
C TRP A 95 -4.05 12.53 -2.25
N ASP A 96 -3.87 13.83 -2.30
CA ASP A 96 -4.50 14.78 -1.40
C ASP A 96 -5.13 15.92 -2.20
N SER A 97 -6.46 15.93 -2.29
CA SER A 97 -7.21 16.94 -3.03
C SER A 97 -7.15 18.34 -2.40
N GLN A 98 -6.80 18.44 -1.10
CA GLN A 98 -6.66 19.73 -0.40
C GLN A 98 -5.25 20.32 -0.53
N ALA A 99 -4.29 19.45 -0.85
CA ALA A 99 -2.90 19.84 -1.06
C ALA A 99 -2.47 19.41 -2.46
N GLU A 100 -3.27 19.84 -3.48
CA GLU A 100 -2.98 19.55 -4.88
C GLU A 100 -1.53 19.88 -5.21
N PRO A 101 -0.84 18.97 -5.91
CA PRO A 101 0.55 19.19 -6.26
C PRO A 101 0.70 20.47 -7.06
N LYS A 102 1.30 21.49 -6.49
CA LYS A 102 1.67 22.71 -7.20
C LYS A 102 2.85 22.38 -8.11
N GLY A 103 2.56 22.19 -9.37
CA GLY A 103 3.57 21.73 -10.33
C GLY A 103 3.91 20.24 -10.07
N ASN A 104 5.17 19.95 -9.81
CA ASN A 104 5.70 18.56 -9.71
C ASN A 104 5.83 18.05 -8.28
N ASN A 105 5.39 18.79 -7.27
CA ASN A 105 5.80 18.60 -5.89
C ASN A 105 4.60 18.40 -4.97
N THR A 106 4.70 17.45 -4.07
CA THR A 106 3.81 17.32 -2.91
C THR A 106 4.63 17.36 -1.63
N GLU A 107 4.03 17.85 -0.54
CA GLU A 107 4.58 17.78 0.81
C GLU A 107 4.13 16.52 1.56
N ALA A 108 3.51 15.58 0.87
CA ALA A 108 3.13 14.30 1.47
C ALA A 108 4.37 13.59 2.03
N ILE A 109 4.23 13.02 3.22
CA ILE A 109 5.30 12.22 3.83
C ILE A 109 5.38 10.86 3.13
N PHE A 110 6.60 10.35 2.99
CA PHE A 110 6.82 8.93 2.72
C PHE A 110 7.09 8.23 4.05
N PRO A 111 6.14 7.48 4.60
CA PRO A 111 6.34 6.76 5.85
C PRO A 111 7.27 5.56 5.59
N ALA A 112 8.40 5.52 6.26
CA ALA A 112 9.34 4.41 6.16
C ALA A 112 9.10 3.36 7.27
N ILE A 113 8.65 3.81 8.45
CA ILE A 113 8.29 2.94 9.58
C ILE A 113 7.04 3.50 10.23
N ARG A 114 6.03 2.66 10.43
CA ARG A 114 4.79 3.06 11.11
C ARG A 114 4.23 1.95 12.00
N THR A 115 3.36 2.33 12.92
CA THR A 115 2.83 1.46 13.98
C THR A 115 2.15 0.20 13.43
N ALA A 116 1.49 0.28 12.27
CA ALA A 116 0.87 -0.89 11.63
C ALA A 116 1.90 -2.00 11.33
N GLU A 117 3.14 -1.64 10.96
CA GLU A 117 4.22 -2.61 10.75
C GLU A 117 4.60 -3.33 12.04
N MET A 118 4.67 -2.60 13.17
CA MET A 118 4.98 -3.21 14.47
C MET A 118 3.95 -4.28 14.84
N TYR A 119 2.67 -4.04 14.63
CA TYR A 119 1.63 -5.03 14.84
C TYR A 119 1.80 -6.28 13.96
N LEU A 120 2.11 -6.10 12.68
CA LEU A 120 2.30 -7.23 11.78
C LEU A 120 3.60 -8.00 12.08
N ILE A 121 4.67 -7.32 12.52
CA ILE A 121 5.89 -7.97 13.00
C ILE A 121 5.59 -8.85 14.24
N ILE A 122 4.80 -8.34 15.20
CA ILE A 122 4.40 -9.12 16.37
C ILE A 122 3.60 -10.36 15.94
N ALA A 123 2.61 -10.20 15.06
CA ALA A 123 1.81 -11.31 14.55
C ALA A 123 2.67 -12.37 13.85
N GLU A 124 3.59 -11.95 12.98
CA GLU A 124 4.52 -12.82 12.27
C GLU A 124 5.43 -13.58 13.24
N ALA A 125 6.10 -12.85 14.15
CA ALA A 125 7.05 -13.43 15.10
C ALA A 125 6.41 -14.46 16.02
N LEU A 126 5.22 -14.15 16.56
CA LEU A 126 4.49 -15.09 17.42
C LEU A 126 4.04 -16.34 16.69
N ASN A 127 3.64 -16.23 15.42
CA ASN A 127 3.31 -17.39 14.60
C ASN A 127 4.55 -18.29 14.36
N GLU A 128 5.70 -17.69 14.10
CA GLU A 128 6.95 -18.46 13.90
C GLU A 128 7.41 -19.14 15.21
N ILE A 129 7.32 -18.45 16.35
CA ILE A 129 7.72 -19.00 17.66
C ILE A 129 6.81 -20.17 18.07
N ASN A 130 5.50 -20.00 17.94
CA ASN A 130 4.51 -20.95 18.46
C ASN A 130 4.11 -22.02 17.43
N GLN A 131 4.60 -21.95 16.20
CA GLN A 131 4.18 -22.81 15.07
C GLN A 131 2.65 -22.80 14.87
N GLY A 132 2.07 -21.62 15.04
CA GLY A 132 0.65 -21.30 14.94
C GLY A 132 0.31 -20.02 15.67
N ALA A 133 -0.81 -19.41 15.37
CA ALA A 133 -1.22 -18.15 15.99
C ALA A 133 -1.79 -18.41 17.39
N ASN A 134 -1.19 -17.79 18.39
CA ASN A 134 -1.79 -17.63 19.71
C ASN A 134 -2.73 -16.40 19.75
N GLU A 135 -3.39 -16.18 20.88
CA GLU A 135 -4.33 -15.07 21.05
C GLU A 135 -3.66 -13.71 20.79
N GLU A 136 -2.43 -13.50 21.27
CA GLU A 136 -1.70 -12.25 21.07
C GLU A 136 -1.37 -11.99 19.61
N ALA A 137 -1.00 -13.01 18.84
CA ALA A 137 -0.78 -12.92 17.40
C ALA A 137 -2.07 -12.50 16.66
N VAL A 138 -3.21 -13.08 17.06
CA VAL A 138 -4.52 -12.75 16.50
C VAL A 138 -4.93 -11.31 16.85
N ILE A 139 -4.71 -10.87 18.08
CA ILE A 139 -4.95 -9.48 18.50
C ILE A 139 -4.11 -8.52 17.65
N ALA A 140 -2.82 -8.84 17.44
CA ALA A 140 -1.91 -7.99 16.70
C ALA A 140 -2.34 -7.81 15.23
N ILE A 141 -2.62 -8.88 14.49
CA ILE A 141 -3.09 -8.75 13.09
C ILE A 141 -4.44 -8.04 13.04
N ASN A 142 -5.34 -8.30 13.98
CA ASN A 142 -6.66 -7.68 14.02
C ASN A 142 -6.62 -6.19 14.38
N ALA A 143 -5.58 -5.70 15.03
CA ALA A 143 -5.40 -4.25 15.22
C ALA A 143 -5.32 -3.51 13.88
N VAL A 144 -4.68 -4.11 12.87
CA VAL A 144 -4.61 -3.55 11.51
C VAL A 144 -5.91 -3.81 10.75
N ARG A 145 -6.41 -5.04 10.77
CA ARG A 145 -7.60 -5.46 10.03
C ARG A 145 -8.88 -4.75 10.45
N ASN A 146 -9.12 -4.63 11.77
CA ASN A 146 -10.31 -3.96 12.29
C ASN A 146 -10.36 -2.48 11.92
N ARG A 147 -9.20 -1.80 11.91
CA ARG A 147 -9.09 -0.42 11.43
C ARG A 147 -9.48 -0.30 9.95
N ALA A 148 -9.20 -1.33 9.16
CA ALA A 148 -9.57 -1.41 7.75
C ALA A 148 -11.03 -1.85 7.51
N GLY A 149 -11.80 -2.12 8.56
CA GLY A 149 -13.19 -2.60 8.47
C GLY A 149 -13.31 -4.12 8.34
N LEU A 150 -12.22 -4.87 8.43
CA LEU A 150 -12.21 -6.32 8.25
C LEU A 150 -12.38 -7.04 9.60
N THR A 151 -13.50 -7.69 9.80
CA THR A 151 -13.86 -8.40 11.05
C THR A 151 -13.89 -9.93 10.90
N THR A 152 -13.64 -10.46 9.71
CA THR A 152 -13.62 -11.91 9.48
C THR A 152 -12.44 -12.55 10.23
N ALA A 153 -12.70 -13.73 10.82
CA ALA A 153 -11.69 -14.49 11.53
C ALA A 153 -10.53 -14.87 10.61
N VAL A 154 -9.31 -14.86 11.17
CA VAL A 154 -8.11 -15.34 10.50
C VAL A 154 -7.86 -16.81 10.87
N PRO A 155 -7.25 -17.62 9.97
CA PRO A 155 -6.77 -18.96 10.33
C PRO A 155 -5.79 -18.88 11.50
N THR A 156 -5.76 -19.91 12.34
CA THR A 156 -4.82 -19.98 13.49
C THR A 156 -3.75 -21.05 13.33
N ASP A 157 -3.87 -21.92 12.32
CA ASP A 157 -2.80 -22.82 11.95
C ASP A 157 -1.60 -22.06 11.36
N TYR A 158 -0.40 -22.60 11.52
CA TYR A 158 0.85 -21.94 11.15
C TYR A 158 0.86 -21.41 9.72
N LYS A 159 0.50 -22.25 8.74
CA LYS A 159 0.56 -21.86 7.33
C LYS A 159 -0.56 -20.89 6.93
N GLY A 160 -1.76 -21.12 7.43
CA GLY A 160 -2.90 -20.27 7.18
C GLY A 160 -2.69 -18.87 7.76
N PHE A 161 -2.20 -18.78 9.00
CA PHE A 161 -1.94 -17.49 9.63
C PHE A 161 -0.78 -16.75 8.96
N LYS A 162 0.31 -17.44 8.62
CA LYS A 162 1.44 -16.87 7.84
C LYS A 162 0.97 -16.24 6.55
N LYS A 163 0.09 -16.94 5.81
CA LYS A 163 -0.52 -16.41 4.59
C LYS A 163 -1.40 -15.19 4.86
N ALA A 164 -2.17 -15.20 5.96
CA ALA A 164 -2.99 -14.06 6.35
C ALA A 164 -2.14 -12.82 6.66
N VAL A 165 -1.04 -12.97 7.43
CA VAL A 165 -0.10 -11.89 7.72
C VAL A 165 0.55 -11.36 6.44
N LEU A 166 1.02 -12.23 5.54
CA LEU A 166 1.63 -11.83 4.27
C LEU A 166 0.65 -11.07 3.36
N ASN A 167 -0.63 -11.44 3.37
CA ASN A 167 -1.67 -10.71 2.65
C ASN A 167 -1.97 -9.36 3.33
N GLU A 168 -1.96 -9.31 4.65
CA GLU A 168 -2.18 -8.06 5.38
C GLU A 168 -1.06 -7.05 5.12
N TYR A 169 0.22 -7.47 5.12
CA TYR A 169 1.35 -6.65 4.64
C TYR A 169 1.10 -6.14 3.22
N ARG A 170 0.64 -7.01 2.33
CA ARG A 170 0.36 -6.65 0.93
C ARG A 170 -0.66 -5.53 0.80
N HIS A 171 -1.77 -5.60 1.56
CA HIS A 171 -2.86 -4.61 1.50
C HIS A 171 -2.50 -3.32 2.23
N GLU A 172 -1.87 -3.44 3.39
CA GLU A 172 -1.54 -2.31 4.24
C GLU A 172 -0.43 -1.44 3.64
N PHE A 173 0.61 -2.05 3.06
CA PHE A 173 1.82 -1.36 2.62
C PHE A 173 1.95 -1.23 1.10
N VAL A 174 0.82 -1.12 0.37
CA VAL A 174 0.85 -0.82 -1.07
C VAL A 174 1.70 0.44 -1.31
N MET A 175 2.71 0.34 -2.17
CA MET A 175 3.63 1.43 -2.55
C MET A 175 4.42 2.07 -1.39
N GLU A 176 4.64 1.32 -0.31
CA GLU A 176 5.53 1.73 0.77
C GLU A 176 6.88 0.97 0.77
N GLY A 177 7.16 0.20 -0.27
CA GLY A 177 8.45 -0.47 -0.46
C GLY A 177 8.60 -1.83 0.24
N HIS A 178 7.56 -2.35 0.90
CA HIS A 178 7.63 -3.58 1.71
C HIS A 178 7.61 -4.87 0.90
N ARG A 179 6.79 -4.97 -0.16
CA ARG A 179 6.39 -6.24 -0.77
C ARG A 179 7.53 -7.17 -1.16
N TRP A 180 8.61 -6.63 -1.73
CA TRP A 180 9.77 -7.44 -2.12
C TRP A 180 10.42 -8.12 -0.90
N PHE A 181 10.62 -7.36 0.16
CA PHE A 181 11.24 -7.85 1.39
C PHE A 181 10.34 -8.84 2.13
N ASP A 182 9.03 -8.60 2.15
CA ASP A 182 8.06 -9.52 2.75
C ASP A 182 8.08 -10.88 2.04
N LEU A 183 8.05 -10.88 0.71
CA LEU A 183 8.09 -12.10 -0.07
C LEU A 183 9.42 -12.86 0.11
N THR A 184 10.56 -12.15 0.10
CA THR A 184 11.87 -12.81 0.25
C THR A 184 12.10 -13.35 1.67
N ARG A 185 11.49 -12.73 2.68
CA ARG A 185 11.58 -13.16 4.08
C ARG A 185 10.60 -14.29 4.40
N MET A 186 9.36 -14.19 3.93
CA MET A 186 8.27 -15.08 4.37
C MET A 186 8.00 -16.26 3.44
N CYS A 187 8.51 -16.26 2.21
CA CYS A 187 8.22 -17.29 1.22
C CYS A 187 9.45 -18.16 0.93
N THR A 188 9.20 -19.43 0.60
CA THR A 188 10.21 -20.24 -0.07
C THR A 188 10.46 -19.72 -1.49
N PRO A 189 11.60 -20.02 -2.13
CA PRO A 189 11.84 -19.61 -3.51
C PRO A 189 10.75 -20.02 -4.49
N GLN A 190 10.17 -21.21 -4.29
CA GLN A 190 9.09 -21.74 -5.13
C GLN A 190 7.78 -20.96 -4.94
N GLU A 191 7.41 -20.64 -3.70
CA GLU A 191 6.24 -19.80 -3.39
C GLU A 191 6.42 -18.40 -3.96
N PHE A 192 7.60 -17.79 -3.77
CA PHE A 192 7.94 -16.48 -4.33
C PHE A 192 7.71 -16.45 -5.85
N VAL A 193 8.32 -17.38 -6.58
CA VAL A 193 8.17 -17.47 -8.04
C VAL A 193 6.70 -17.67 -8.43
N SER A 194 5.97 -18.52 -7.72
CA SER A 194 4.55 -18.77 -7.97
C SER A 194 3.71 -17.51 -7.81
N ILE A 195 3.94 -16.73 -6.74
CA ILE A 195 3.23 -15.47 -6.46
C ILE A 195 3.51 -14.43 -7.56
N ILE A 196 4.78 -14.27 -7.96
CA ILE A 196 5.14 -13.30 -9.02
C ILE A 196 4.53 -13.69 -10.37
N LYS A 197 4.57 -14.98 -10.73
CA LYS A 197 3.95 -15.45 -11.98
C LYS A 197 2.42 -15.27 -11.98
N ALA A 198 1.76 -15.50 -10.87
CA ALA A 198 0.32 -15.29 -10.74
C ALA A 198 -0.06 -13.81 -10.86
N ALA A 199 0.75 -12.91 -10.30
CA ALA A 199 0.50 -11.48 -10.34
C ALA A 199 0.72 -10.86 -11.74
N LYS A 200 1.61 -11.43 -12.54
CA LYS A 200 1.90 -10.97 -13.91
C LYS A 200 1.94 -12.17 -14.89
N PRO A 201 0.79 -12.76 -15.23
CA PRO A 201 0.75 -13.96 -16.06
C PRO A 201 1.33 -13.76 -17.47
N GLU A 202 1.34 -12.52 -17.97
CA GLU A 202 1.88 -12.19 -19.30
C GLU A 202 3.39 -11.91 -19.31
N SER A 203 4.01 -11.74 -18.16
CA SER A 203 5.46 -11.60 -18.04
C SER A 203 6.11 -12.98 -18.03
N THR A 204 6.36 -13.57 -19.19
CA THR A 204 7.29 -14.69 -19.30
C THR A 204 8.66 -14.24 -18.81
N PRO A 205 9.27 -14.88 -17.79
CA PRO A 205 10.66 -14.62 -17.46
C PRO A 205 11.48 -14.92 -18.72
N LYS A 206 12.26 -13.95 -19.18
CA LYS A 206 13.29 -14.27 -20.18
C LYS A 206 14.25 -15.24 -19.51
N GLU A 207 14.39 -16.42 -20.02
CA GLU A 207 15.47 -17.32 -19.65
C GLU A 207 16.79 -16.61 -19.98
N TYR A 208 17.60 -16.38 -18.98
CA TYR A 208 18.97 -15.89 -19.12
C TYR A 208 19.93 -17.07 -19.05
#